data_f9ff8fc5aacaa75b59731c1b067bba2c
#
_entry.id   f9ff8fc5aacaa75b59731c1b067bba2c
#
_cell.length_a   1.000
_cell.length_b   1.000
_cell.length_c   1.000
_cell.angle_alpha   90.00
_cell.angle_beta   90.00
_cell.angle_gamma   90.00
#
_symmetry.space_group_name_H-M   'P 1'
#
loop_
_entity.id
_entity.type
_entity.pdbx_description
1 polymer ?
#
loop_
_entity_poly.entity_id
_entity_poly.type
_entity_poly.pdbx_seq_one_letter_code
_entity_poly.pdbx_strand_id
1 'polypeptide(L)'
;MVHEYKLIEVEEAHKLRDRLNLLDDAYYLDRSTFRPIRGVENHETGTYQCIGDASLPKDLLVDFIKISPKKPLPLTKIVINKYDVGDWIPKHCDDHGPAYFTTLHLEDSEEGLSYEGGFSKNKAGWTKEYPTDLIHWVEPVIKPRYTIIYLYDRGIGNFGGIKI
;
A
#
# COMPACT_ATOMS: atom_id res chain seq x y z
N MET A 1 -11.16 5.73 -12.12
CA MET A 1 -10.74 4.52 -12.88
C MET A 1 -9.44 3.99 -12.32
N VAL A 2 -9.36 2.70 -12.15
CA VAL A 2 -8.15 2.04 -11.67
C VAL A 2 -7.34 1.57 -12.87
N HIS A 3 -6.07 1.96 -12.91
CA HIS A 3 -5.11 1.54 -13.93
C HIS A 3 -4.18 0.49 -13.34
N GLU A 4 -4.02 -0.64 -14.01
CA GLU A 4 -3.21 -1.75 -13.54
C GLU A 4 -2.11 -2.08 -14.54
N TYR A 5 -0.92 -2.39 -14.02
CA TYR A 5 0.20 -2.86 -14.83
C TYR A 5 1.16 -3.73 -14.01
N LYS A 6 1.89 -4.58 -14.70
CA LYS A 6 2.91 -5.42 -14.09
C LYS A 6 4.16 -4.59 -13.80
N LEU A 7 4.66 -4.68 -12.57
CA LEU A 7 5.88 -3.98 -12.16
C LEU A 7 7.07 -4.92 -12.01
N ILE A 8 6.85 -6.07 -11.40
CA ILE A 8 7.89 -7.09 -11.15
C ILE A 8 7.36 -8.48 -11.45
N GLU A 9 8.25 -9.44 -11.57
CA GLU A 9 7.88 -10.84 -11.76
C GLU A 9 7.28 -11.45 -10.48
N VAL A 10 6.45 -12.47 -10.64
CA VAL A 10 5.77 -13.15 -9.54
C VAL A 10 6.78 -13.69 -8.52
N GLU A 11 7.88 -14.29 -8.98
CA GLU A 11 8.91 -14.84 -8.10
C GLU A 11 9.56 -13.76 -7.24
N GLU A 12 9.80 -12.59 -7.81
CA GLU A 12 10.36 -11.44 -7.08
C GLU A 12 9.36 -10.92 -6.04
N ALA A 13 8.08 -10.84 -6.41
CA ALA A 13 7.02 -10.44 -5.48
C ALA A 13 6.95 -11.40 -4.29
N HIS A 14 6.99 -12.70 -4.54
CA HIS A 14 6.94 -13.71 -3.49
C HIS A 14 8.17 -13.67 -2.58
N LYS A 15 9.36 -13.40 -3.11
CA LYS A 15 10.56 -13.23 -2.29
C LYS A 15 10.44 -12.03 -1.34
N LEU A 16 9.89 -10.92 -1.81
CA LEU A 16 9.64 -9.75 -0.95
C LEU A 16 8.60 -10.06 0.13
N ARG A 17 7.53 -10.74 -0.23
CA ARG A 17 6.53 -11.23 0.73
C ARG A 17 7.19 -12.07 1.83
N ASP A 18 8.01 -13.03 1.45
CA ASP A 18 8.67 -13.93 2.41
C ASP A 18 9.59 -13.18 3.34
N ARG A 19 10.29 -12.15 2.85
CA ARG A 19 11.10 -11.27 3.69
C ARG A 19 10.25 -10.48 4.68
N LEU A 20 9.10 -9.98 4.28
CA LEU A 20 8.17 -9.29 5.18
C LEU A 20 7.61 -10.24 6.24
N ASN A 21 7.36 -11.50 5.89
CA ASN A 21 6.89 -12.51 6.83
C ASN A 21 7.91 -12.82 7.93
N LEU A 22 9.19 -12.54 7.71
CA LEU A 22 10.24 -12.73 8.71
C LEU A 22 10.38 -11.57 9.68
N LEU A 23 9.73 -10.44 9.43
CA LEU A 23 9.75 -9.31 10.34
C LEU A 23 8.92 -9.60 11.58
N ASP A 24 9.45 -9.22 12.75
CA ASP A 24 8.73 -9.30 14.01
C ASP A 24 7.49 -8.41 13.97
N ASP A 25 6.40 -8.83 14.57
CA ASP A 25 5.16 -8.05 14.68
C ASP A 25 5.40 -6.68 15.34
N ALA A 26 6.42 -6.54 16.17
CA ALA A 26 6.79 -5.28 16.79
C ALA A 26 7.15 -4.18 15.79
N TYR A 27 7.49 -4.52 14.54
CA TYR A 27 7.73 -3.53 13.48
C TYR A 27 6.45 -2.86 12.99
N TYR A 28 5.28 -3.48 13.23
CA TYR A 28 4.02 -3.03 12.69
C TYR A 28 3.20 -2.24 13.70
N LEU A 29 2.56 -1.16 13.24
CA LEU A 29 1.60 -0.39 14.02
C LEU A 29 0.19 -0.90 13.75
N ASP A 30 -0.55 -1.15 14.83
CA ASP A 30 -1.95 -1.51 14.73
C ASP A 30 -2.79 -0.28 14.39
N ARG A 31 -3.57 -0.35 13.32
CA ARG A 31 -4.41 0.75 12.84
C ARG A 31 -5.86 0.64 13.30
N SER A 32 -6.22 -0.39 14.04
CA SER A 32 -7.61 -0.60 14.53
C SER A 32 -8.12 0.54 15.40
N THR A 33 -7.23 1.27 16.06
CA THR A 33 -7.56 2.41 16.94
C THR A 33 -7.31 3.76 16.28
N PHE A 34 -7.05 3.77 14.99
CA PHE A 34 -6.66 4.97 14.29
C PHE A 34 -7.85 5.93 14.11
N ARG A 35 -7.54 7.22 13.97
CA ARG A 35 -8.55 8.28 13.77
C ARG A 35 -9.45 8.00 12.55
N PRO A 36 -10.66 8.61 12.51
CA PRO A 36 -11.55 8.51 11.36
C PRO A 36 -10.86 8.86 10.04
N ILE A 37 -11.22 8.15 8.99
CA ILE A 37 -10.68 8.37 7.65
C ILE A 37 -11.43 9.55 7.01
N ARG A 38 -10.66 10.47 6.43
CA ARG A 38 -11.20 11.69 5.83
C ARG A 38 -12.02 11.37 4.57
N GLY A 39 -13.07 12.15 4.34
CA GLY A 39 -13.91 12.04 3.14
C GLY A 39 -15.00 10.98 3.22
N VAL A 40 -15.25 10.41 4.40
CA VAL A 40 -16.27 9.39 4.61
C VAL A 40 -17.14 9.77 5.80
N GLU A 41 -18.46 9.61 5.66
CA GLU A 41 -19.42 9.89 6.75
C GLU A 41 -19.28 8.90 7.90
N ASN A 42 -19.01 7.64 7.59
CA ASN A 42 -18.78 6.61 8.58
C ASN A 42 -17.34 6.70 9.09
N HIS A 43 -17.18 6.94 10.37
CA HIS A 43 -15.89 7.13 11.03
C HIS A 43 -15.23 5.84 11.52
N GLU A 44 -15.64 4.70 11.00
CA GLU A 44 -14.94 3.45 11.29
C GLU A 44 -13.52 3.48 10.72
N THR A 45 -12.58 2.92 11.45
CA THR A 45 -11.17 2.92 11.03
C THR A 45 -10.73 1.62 10.38
N GLY A 46 -11.52 0.55 10.51
CA GLY A 46 -11.12 -0.79 10.07
C GLY A 46 -10.09 -1.41 10.99
N THR A 47 -9.59 -2.57 10.59
CA THR A 47 -8.53 -3.29 11.31
C THR A 47 -7.45 -3.70 10.32
N TYR A 48 -6.22 -3.30 10.57
CA TYR A 48 -5.04 -3.71 9.81
C TYR A 48 -3.79 -3.17 10.48
N GLN A 49 -2.64 -3.62 10.06
CA GLN A 49 -1.35 -3.16 10.58
C GLN A 49 -0.57 -2.47 9.46
N CYS A 50 0.34 -1.57 9.82
CA CYS A 50 1.20 -0.93 8.84
C CYS A 50 2.59 -0.67 9.39
N ILE A 51 3.53 -0.52 8.47
CA ILE A 51 4.89 -0.09 8.77
C ILE A 51 5.28 0.99 7.76
N GLY A 52 5.87 2.09 8.25
CA GLY A 52 6.40 3.15 7.39
C GLY A 52 7.86 2.92 7.04
N ASP A 53 8.32 3.65 6.02
CA ASP A 53 9.70 3.56 5.53
C ASP A 53 10.75 3.78 6.62
N ALA A 54 10.51 4.68 7.55
CA ALA A 54 11.44 4.99 8.64
C ALA A 54 11.68 3.80 9.58
N SER A 55 10.77 2.83 9.63
CA SER A 55 10.85 1.66 10.51
C SER A 55 11.25 0.38 9.78
N LEU A 56 11.34 0.39 8.46
CA LEU A 56 11.77 -0.77 7.69
C LEU A 56 13.27 -1.05 7.86
N PRO A 57 13.68 -2.33 7.88
CA PRO A 57 15.09 -2.66 7.73
C PRO A 57 15.66 -2.03 6.46
N LYS A 58 16.86 -1.49 6.55
CA LYS A 58 17.47 -0.68 5.49
C LYS A 58 17.59 -1.41 4.15
N ASP A 59 18.00 -2.67 4.17
CA ASP A 59 18.17 -3.47 2.97
C ASP A 59 16.84 -3.71 2.26
N LEU A 60 15.77 -3.95 3.01
CA LEU A 60 14.44 -4.13 2.48
C LEU A 60 13.88 -2.81 1.92
N LEU A 61 14.10 -1.71 2.62
CA LEU A 61 13.73 -0.37 2.15
C LEU A 61 14.40 -0.05 0.82
N VAL A 62 15.70 -0.30 0.70
CA VAL A 62 16.45 -0.07 -0.54
C VAL A 62 15.86 -0.87 -1.70
N ASP A 63 15.52 -2.13 -1.48
CA ASP A 63 14.92 -2.96 -2.52
C ASP A 63 13.54 -2.45 -2.96
N PHE A 64 12.70 -2.02 -2.03
CA PHE A 64 11.41 -1.42 -2.37
C PHE A 64 11.55 -0.11 -3.15
N ILE A 65 12.53 0.73 -2.80
CA ILE A 65 12.80 1.97 -3.54
C ILE A 65 13.25 1.65 -4.97
N LYS A 66 14.14 0.68 -5.15
CA LYS A 66 14.66 0.29 -6.47
C LYS A 66 13.56 -0.13 -7.44
N ILE A 67 12.56 -0.86 -6.98
CA ILE A 67 11.47 -1.34 -7.82
C ILE A 67 10.29 -0.37 -7.90
N SER A 68 10.36 0.78 -7.20
CA SER A 68 9.26 1.74 -7.19
C SER A 68 8.90 2.22 -8.60
N PRO A 69 7.60 2.38 -8.90
CA PRO A 69 7.19 2.97 -10.17
C PRO A 69 7.81 4.35 -10.38
N LYS A 70 8.24 4.65 -11.59
CA LYS A 70 8.81 5.97 -11.92
C LYS A 70 7.70 6.96 -12.19
N LYS A 71 7.72 8.08 -11.48
CA LYS A 71 6.74 9.17 -11.60
C LYS A 71 7.44 10.50 -11.80
N PRO A 72 6.75 11.53 -12.34
CA PRO A 72 7.35 12.84 -12.55
C PRO A 72 7.59 13.63 -11.26
N LEU A 73 7.18 13.10 -10.11
CA LEU A 73 7.40 13.69 -8.79
C LEU A 73 8.26 12.78 -7.94
N PRO A 74 8.95 13.34 -6.93
CA PRO A 74 9.78 12.53 -6.03
C PRO A 74 8.94 11.54 -5.23
N LEU A 75 9.49 10.36 -5.00
CA LEU A 75 8.96 9.42 -4.02
C LEU A 75 9.19 9.98 -2.62
N THR A 76 8.12 10.21 -1.88
CA THR A 76 8.20 10.85 -0.57
C THR A 76 8.01 9.88 0.58
N LYS A 77 7.29 8.78 0.36
CA LYS A 77 6.98 7.85 1.43
C LYS A 77 6.68 6.46 0.87
N ILE A 78 7.04 5.44 1.65
CA ILE A 78 6.59 4.06 1.45
C ILE A 78 5.87 3.61 2.72
N VAL A 79 4.70 3.03 2.54
CA VAL A 79 3.93 2.42 3.62
C VAL A 79 3.58 1.00 3.21
N ILE A 80 3.74 0.05 4.12
CA ILE A 80 3.33 -1.32 3.88
C ILE A 80 2.17 -1.64 4.80
N ASN A 81 1.03 -1.96 4.23
CA ASN A 81 -0.12 -2.46 4.96
C ASN A 81 -0.03 -3.98 5.04
N LYS A 82 -0.21 -4.49 6.24
CA LYS A 82 -0.31 -5.91 6.52
C LYS A 82 -1.73 -6.25 6.93
N TYR A 83 -2.30 -7.22 6.26
CA TYR A 83 -3.65 -7.68 6.54
C TYR A 83 -3.60 -9.13 7.01
N ASP A 84 -4.17 -9.38 8.18
CA ASP A 84 -4.48 -10.72 8.65
C ASP A 84 -5.91 -11.10 8.27
N VAL A 85 -6.28 -12.36 8.41
CA VAL A 85 -7.63 -12.83 8.08
C VAL A 85 -8.67 -11.99 8.82
N GLY A 86 -9.64 -11.45 8.09
CA GLY A 86 -10.70 -10.60 8.62
C GLY A 86 -10.39 -9.11 8.67
N ASP A 87 -9.15 -8.71 8.42
CA ASP A 87 -8.79 -7.29 8.37
C ASP A 87 -9.47 -6.60 7.19
N TRP A 88 -9.76 -5.33 7.35
CA TRP A 88 -10.53 -4.55 6.39
C TRP A 88 -10.24 -3.06 6.51
N ILE A 89 -10.58 -2.30 5.47
CA ILE A 89 -10.53 -0.83 5.50
C ILE A 89 -11.88 -0.29 5.02
N PRO A 90 -12.50 0.63 5.77
CA PRO A 90 -13.78 1.23 5.37
C PRO A 90 -13.62 2.14 4.15
N LYS A 91 -14.73 2.52 3.56
CA LYS A 91 -14.78 3.46 2.43
C LYS A 91 -14.10 4.78 2.80
N HIS A 92 -13.18 5.21 1.96
CA HIS A 92 -12.44 6.46 2.14
C HIS A 92 -11.85 6.93 0.81
N CYS A 93 -11.27 8.11 0.83
CA CYS A 93 -10.42 8.60 -0.25
C CYS A 93 -9.15 9.23 0.34
N ASP A 94 -8.15 9.47 -0.51
CA ASP A 94 -6.85 9.98 -0.13
C ASP A 94 -6.58 11.39 -0.68
N ASP A 95 -7.63 12.17 -0.90
CA ASP A 95 -7.58 13.49 -1.56
C ASP A 95 -6.81 14.57 -0.77
N HIS A 96 -6.51 14.30 0.48
CA HIS A 96 -5.71 15.15 1.36
C HIS A 96 -4.22 14.79 1.36
N GLY A 97 -3.86 13.80 0.57
CA GLY A 97 -2.54 13.20 0.59
C GLY A 97 -1.70 13.55 -0.63
N PRO A 98 -0.87 12.63 -1.09
CA PRO A 98 0.11 12.86 -2.13
C PRO A 98 -0.51 13.08 -3.51
N ALA A 99 0.30 13.63 -4.43
CA ALA A 99 -0.14 13.88 -5.81
C ALA A 99 -0.29 12.60 -6.62
N TYR A 100 0.54 11.59 -6.35
CA TYR A 100 0.43 10.24 -6.93
C TYR A 100 0.45 9.21 -5.83
N PHE A 101 -0.32 8.17 -6.07
CA PHE A 101 -0.50 7.07 -5.16
C PHE A 101 -0.50 5.78 -5.98
N THR A 102 0.40 4.86 -5.67
CA THR A 102 0.45 3.56 -6.33
C THR A 102 0.53 2.45 -5.30
N THR A 103 -0.06 1.31 -5.59
CA THR A 103 0.00 0.14 -4.72
C THR A 103 0.60 -1.03 -5.48
N LEU A 104 1.53 -1.74 -4.84
CA LEU A 104 2.10 -2.98 -5.35
C LEU A 104 1.60 -4.14 -4.49
N HIS A 105 1.19 -5.21 -5.13
CA HIS A 105 0.68 -6.40 -4.46
C HIS A 105 1.67 -7.55 -4.61
N LEU A 106 1.91 -8.28 -3.53
CA LEU A 106 2.92 -9.34 -3.48
C LEU A 106 2.32 -10.75 -3.64
N GLU A 107 0.99 -10.83 -3.68
CA GLU A 107 0.24 -12.09 -3.81
C GLU A 107 -1.02 -11.89 -4.63
N ASP A 108 -1.53 -12.97 -5.18
CA ASP A 108 -2.87 -12.99 -5.75
C ASP A 108 -3.91 -12.95 -4.63
N SER A 109 -4.99 -12.19 -4.83
CA SER A 109 -6.04 -12.05 -3.84
C SER A 109 -7.37 -11.76 -4.53
N GLU A 110 -8.39 -12.54 -4.19
CA GLU A 110 -9.73 -12.39 -4.74
C GLU A 110 -10.46 -11.17 -4.18
N GLU A 111 -10.24 -10.83 -2.92
CA GLU A 111 -10.89 -9.70 -2.26
C GLU A 111 -10.33 -8.33 -2.65
N GLY A 112 -9.18 -8.27 -3.28
CA GLY A 112 -8.57 -7.11 -3.92
C GLY A 112 -8.92 -5.73 -3.39
N LEU A 113 -9.21 -4.82 -4.32
CA LEU A 113 -9.64 -3.45 -4.06
C LEU A 113 -11.05 -3.24 -4.57
N SER A 114 -11.95 -2.83 -3.68
CA SER A 114 -13.28 -2.36 -4.04
C SER A 114 -13.29 -0.84 -4.17
N TYR A 115 -14.00 -0.30 -5.14
CA TYR A 115 -14.10 1.15 -5.34
C TYR A 115 -15.43 1.53 -5.96
N GLU A 116 -15.79 2.79 -5.87
CA GLU A 116 -17.00 3.26 -6.53
C GLU A 116 -16.91 3.05 -8.03
N GLY A 117 -17.80 2.23 -8.55
CA GLY A 117 -17.87 1.88 -9.96
C GLY A 117 -17.19 0.58 -10.33
N GLY A 118 -16.57 -0.14 -9.39
CA GLY A 118 -15.94 -1.39 -9.75
C GLY A 118 -15.18 -2.12 -8.66
N PHE A 119 -14.42 -3.09 -9.13
CA PHE A 119 -13.65 -3.98 -8.28
C PHE A 119 -12.42 -4.47 -9.05
N SER A 120 -11.30 -4.64 -8.36
CA SER A 120 -10.05 -5.09 -8.94
C SER A 120 -9.36 -6.10 -8.04
N LYS A 121 -9.19 -7.34 -8.53
CA LYS A 121 -8.43 -8.37 -7.83
C LYS A 121 -6.96 -7.98 -7.74
N ASN A 122 -6.26 -8.54 -6.77
CA ASN A 122 -4.81 -8.38 -6.68
C ASN A 122 -4.10 -9.48 -7.46
N LYS A 123 -3.02 -9.10 -8.14
CA LYS A 123 -2.11 -10.02 -8.82
C LYS A 123 -0.70 -9.79 -8.32
N ALA A 124 0.00 -10.86 -7.98
CA ALA A 124 1.39 -10.79 -7.53
C ALA A 124 2.29 -10.09 -8.56
N GLY A 125 3.00 -9.05 -8.12
CA GLY A 125 3.88 -8.26 -8.97
C GLY A 125 3.22 -7.13 -9.74
N TRP A 126 1.90 -6.96 -9.61
CA TRP A 126 1.15 -5.91 -10.30
C TRP A 126 0.87 -4.73 -9.37
N THR A 127 0.79 -3.56 -9.99
CA THR A 127 0.44 -2.30 -9.31
C THR A 127 -0.94 -1.85 -9.72
N LYS A 128 -1.52 -1.03 -8.85
CA LYS A 128 -2.75 -0.29 -9.13
C LYS A 128 -2.48 1.20 -8.93
N GLU A 129 -2.97 2.00 -9.86
CA GLU A 129 -2.95 3.46 -9.78
C GLU A 129 -4.37 3.97 -9.94
N TYR A 130 -4.76 4.92 -9.10
CA TYR A 130 -6.08 5.51 -9.16
C TYR A 130 -6.02 6.93 -8.61
N PRO A 131 -7.01 7.78 -8.99
CA PRO A 131 -7.07 9.15 -8.48
C PRO A 131 -7.19 9.18 -6.96
N THR A 132 -6.55 10.16 -6.32
CA THR A 132 -6.57 10.30 -4.87
C THR A 132 -7.96 10.59 -4.30
N ASP A 133 -8.89 11.08 -5.12
CA ASP A 133 -10.29 11.33 -4.75
C ASP A 133 -11.22 10.14 -4.98
N LEU A 134 -10.71 9.03 -5.54
CA LEU A 134 -11.51 7.82 -5.72
C LEU A 134 -11.89 7.23 -4.35
N ILE A 135 -13.19 7.04 -4.13
CA ILE A 135 -13.66 6.34 -2.93
C ILE A 135 -13.44 4.85 -3.11
N HIS A 136 -12.71 4.26 -2.18
CA HIS A 136 -12.33 2.84 -2.23
C HIS A 136 -12.29 2.23 -0.83
N TRP A 137 -12.26 0.92 -0.78
CA TRP A 137 -12.23 0.16 0.48
C TRP A 137 -11.66 -1.24 0.26
N VAL A 138 -11.35 -1.91 1.36
CA VAL A 138 -10.89 -3.29 1.36
C VAL A 138 -11.88 -4.12 2.16
N GLU A 139 -12.52 -5.09 1.49
CA GLU A 139 -13.39 -6.06 2.15
C GLU A 139 -12.59 -6.95 3.08
N PRO A 140 -13.21 -7.57 4.10
CA PRO A 140 -12.52 -8.48 5.00
C PRO A 140 -11.66 -9.50 4.25
N VAL A 141 -10.39 -9.53 4.58
CA VAL A 141 -9.37 -10.32 3.88
C VAL A 141 -9.51 -11.80 4.25
N ILE A 142 -9.42 -12.67 3.28
CA ILE A 142 -9.55 -14.12 3.47
C ILE A 142 -8.21 -14.78 3.80
N LYS A 143 -7.11 -14.25 3.22
CA LYS A 143 -5.74 -14.74 3.45
C LYS A 143 -4.86 -13.58 3.88
N PRO A 144 -3.90 -13.81 4.78
CA PRO A 144 -2.90 -12.77 5.10
C PRO A 144 -2.22 -12.26 3.82
N ARG A 145 -2.04 -10.94 3.72
CA ARG A 145 -1.40 -10.32 2.56
C ARG A 145 -0.79 -8.97 2.89
N TYR A 146 0.01 -8.47 1.97
CA TYR A 146 0.62 -7.15 2.06
C TYR A 146 0.25 -6.29 0.87
N THR A 147 0.13 -5.00 1.11
CA THR A 147 0.04 -3.97 0.06
C THR A 147 1.16 -2.98 0.29
N ILE A 148 2.00 -2.77 -0.72
CA ILE A 148 3.08 -1.78 -0.68
C ILE A 148 2.56 -0.51 -1.32
N ILE A 149 2.58 0.58 -0.57
CA ILE A 149 2.04 1.87 -1.00
C ILE A 149 3.19 2.83 -1.24
N TYR A 150 3.27 3.38 -2.45
CA TYR A 150 4.23 4.40 -2.85
C TYR A 150 3.52 5.74 -2.98
N LEU A 151 4.02 6.74 -2.27
CA LEU A 151 3.46 8.09 -2.27
C LEU A 151 4.45 9.06 -2.88
N TYR A 152 3.99 9.86 -3.84
CA TYR A 152 4.80 10.84 -4.58
C TYR A 152 4.21 12.22 -4.40
N ASP A 153 5.05 13.20 -4.08
CA ASP A 153 4.60 14.56 -3.85
C ASP A 153 5.69 15.56 -4.25
N ARG A 154 5.33 16.84 -4.31
CA ARG A 154 6.24 17.95 -4.64
C ARG A 154 7.15 18.35 -3.49
N GLY A 155 6.80 17.94 -2.26
CA GLY A 155 7.61 18.24 -1.09
C GLY A 155 8.97 17.57 -1.11
N ILE A 156 9.88 18.01 -0.24
CA ILE A 156 11.13 17.29 0.00
C ILE A 156 10.75 16.04 0.79
N GLY A 157 10.67 14.93 0.09
CA GLY A 157 10.33 13.66 0.70
C GLY A 157 11.51 13.03 1.42
N ASN A 158 11.21 11.96 2.15
CA ASN A 158 12.21 11.18 2.88
C ASN A 158 13.30 10.62 1.98
N PHE A 159 13.03 10.48 0.67
CA PHE A 159 13.95 9.91 -0.32
C PHE A 159 14.46 10.97 -1.31
N GLY A 160 14.07 12.24 -1.13
CA GLY A 160 14.54 13.34 -1.96
C GLY A 160 16.04 13.49 -1.82
N GLY A 161 16.77 13.36 -2.93
CA GLY A 161 18.22 13.44 -2.92
C GLY A 161 18.95 12.15 -2.56
N ILE A 162 18.28 11.10 -2.17
CA ILE A 162 18.90 9.79 -1.97
C ILE A 162 19.02 9.10 -3.34
N LYS A 163 20.25 8.92 -3.76
CA LYS A 163 20.54 8.11 -4.95
C LYS A 163 20.88 6.70 -4.51
N ILE A 164 20.21 5.79 -5.10
CA ILE A 164 20.37 4.37 -4.82
C ILE A 164 21.11 3.71 -5.98
#